data_ef3cf83542b6fe2c78e1bac80e719af1
#
_entry.id   ef3cf83542b6fe2c78e1bac80e719af1
#
_cell.length_a   1.000
_cell.length_b   1.000
_cell.length_c   1.000
_cell.angle_alpha   90.00
_cell.angle_beta   90.00
_cell.angle_gamma   90.00
#
_symmetry.space_group_name_H-M   'P 1'
#
loop_
_entity.id
_entity.type
_entity.pdbx_description
1 polymer ?
#
loop_
_entity_poly.entity_id
_entity_poly.type
_entity_poly.pdbx_seq_one_letter_code
_entity_poly.pdbx_strand_id
1 'polypeptide(L)'
;MEADPERARGEAAGWLILLDDDPSDEDRQAEFRVWLEEPGNRAAWESVSRTGALLASVGTEPAASPVGFPGIGGPSPVWRAWTRRPIILATVLALFGAVVLTPSLVRKLEADHATGTAQVRSVQLGDGSKVQLGPDSAIRLSFSAGERRVTLLSGEAQFDVTPDSSRPFRVVARHATTTVLGTRFGVVMLEGGTSISVARGHVEVDATMRGSSYELFAGDWVRVDRDGSVRQGADLPDYLLAGPGSRLAVRNRPVAEVVERLRPWFSGRIVIANGSIGDQPVTGVFDATDPAEALEAIVGPQGGRVLRVTPWLLIVLAG
;
A
#
# COMPACT_ATOMS: atom_id res chain seq x y z
N MET A 1 -38.48 -12.10 8.26
CA MET A 1 -37.04 -11.97 8.54
C MET A 1 -36.45 -11.64 7.20
N GLU A 2 -36.11 -10.36 6.97
CA GLU A 2 -35.63 -9.84 5.70
C GLU A 2 -34.19 -10.32 5.51
N ALA A 3 -33.89 -10.96 4.40
CA ALA A 3 -32.55 -11.48 4.11
C ALA A 3 -31.59 -10.29 3.97
N ASP A 4 -30.49 -10.29 4.72
CA ASP A 4 -29.45 -9.26 4.64
C ASP A 4 -28.75 -9.32 3.26
N PRO A 5 -28.95 -8.32 2.39
CA PRO A 5 -28.44 -8.35 1.01
C PRO A 5 -26.91 -8.31 0.92
N GLU A 6 -26.22 -7.81 1.95
CA GLU A 6 -24.76 -7.77 1.98
C GLU A 6 -24.17 -9.14 2.33
N ARG A 7 -24.79 -9.84 3.27
CA ARG A 7 -24.45 -11.22 3.61
C ARG A 7 -24.61 -12.15 2.40
N ALA A 8 -25.76 -12.06 1.71
CA ALA A 8 -26.03 -12.86 0.53
C ALA A 8 -25.02 -12.64 -0.61
N ARG A 9 -24.52 -11.38 -0.80
CA ARG A 9 -23.46 -11.08 -1.78
C ARG A 9 -22.11 -11.67 -1.39
N GLY A 10 -21.75 -11.63 -0.11
CA GLY A 10 -20.52 -12.25 0.40
C GLY A 10 -20.51 -13.76 0.21
N GLU A 11 -21.64 -14.42 0.49
CA GLU A 11 -21.83 -15.85 0.29
C GLU A 11 -21.80 -16.22 -1.20
N ALA A 12 -22.43 -15.41 -2.08
CA ALA A 12 -22.39 -15.58 -3.55
C ALA A 12 -20.96 -15.52 -4.10
N ALA A 13 -20.12 -14.60 -3.60
CA ALA A 13 -18.73 -14.54 -4.02
C ALA A 13 -17.92 -15.75 -3.54
N GLY A 14 -18.21 -16.29 -2.36
CA GLY A 14 -17.65 -17.55 -1.86
C GLY A 14 -18.02 -18.73 -2.75
N TRP A 15 -19.30 -18.85 -3.15
CA TRP A 15 -19.77 -19.90 -4.05
C TRP A 15 -19.14 -19.82 -5.45
N LEU A 16 -18.88 -18.61 -5.97
CA LEU A 16 -18.22 -18.44 -7.26
C LEU A 16 -16.82 -19.06 -7.25
N ILE A 17 -16.07 -18.88 -6.17
CA ILE A 17 -14.72 -19.44 -5.99
C ILE A 17 -14.80 -20.98 -5.81
N LEU A 18 -15.70 -21.45 -4.97
CA LEU A 18 -15.83 -22.87 -4.64
C LEU A 18 -16.28 -23.72 -5.86
N LEU A 19 -17.15 -23.19 -6.70
CA LEU A 19 -17.63 -23.86 -7.92
C LEU A 19 -16.62 -23.78 -9.06
N ASP A 20 -15.73 -22.77 -9.06
CA ASP A 20 -14.65 -22.64 -10.04
C ASP A 20 -13.48 -23.58 -9.72
N ASP A 21 -13.24 -23.85 -8.42
CA ASP A 21 -12.14 -24.72 -7.93
C ASP A 21 -12.38 -26.19 -8.28
N ASP A 22 -13.61 -26.70 -8.11
CA ASP A 22 -14.01 -28.04 -8.52
C ASP A 22 -15.45 -28.07 -9.02
N PRO A 23 -15.64 -27.87 -10.35
CA PRO A 23 -16.97 -27.87 -10.96
C PRO A 23 -17.66 -29.25 -10.99
N SER A 24 -16.96 -30.33 -10.69
CA SER A 24 -17.47 -31.69 -10.76
C SER A 24 -17.91 -32.30 -9.42
N ASP A 25 -17.73 -31.55 -8.31
CA ASP A 25 -18.13 -31.95 -6.97
C ASP A 25 -19.66 -31.93 -6.82
N GLU A 26 -20.28 -33.12 -6.88
CA GLU A 26 -21.74 -33.29 -6.82
C GLU A 26 -22.33 -32.85 -5.47
N ASP A 27 -21.62 -33.08 -4.38
CA ASP A 27 -22.07 -32.70 -3.03
C ASP A 27 -22.10 -31.17 -2.90
N ARG A 28 -21.07 -30.49 -3.38
CA ARG A 28 -20.96 -29.02 -3.39
C ARG A 28 -22.00 -28.38 -4.29
N GLN A 29 -22.29 -28.98 -5.44
CA GLN A 29 -23.39 -28.52 -6.33
C GLN A 29 -24.76 -28.70 -5.67
N ALA A 30 -24.96 -29.74 -4.85
CA ALA A 30 -26.19 -29.94 -4.12
C ALA A 30 -26.37 -28.88 -3.02
N GLU A 31 -25.33 -28.56 -2.25
CA GLU A 31 -25.33 -27.50 -1.25
C GLU A 31 -25.58 -26.13 -1.88
N PHE A 32 -24.97 -25.84 -3.02
CA PHE A 32 -25.19 -24.61 -3.77
C PHE A 32 -26.66 -24.46 -4.24
N ARG A 33 -27.29 -25.54 -4.68
CA ARG A 33 -28.71 -25.52 -5.06
C ARG A 33 -29.64 -25.21 -3.90
N VAL A 34 -29.36 -25.78 -2.74
CA VAL A 34 -30.09 -25.49 -1.51
C VAL A 34 -29.91 -24.02 -1.11
N TRP A 35 -28.68 -23.50 -1.17
CA TRP A 35 -28.42 -22.10 -0.89
C TRP A 35 -29.17 -21.15 -1.86
N LEU A 36 -29.31 -21.48 -3.14
CA LEU A 36 -30.07 -20.68 -4.11
C LEU A 36 -31.60 -20.64 -3.85
N GLU A 37 -32.13 -21.55 -3.05
CA GLU A 37 -33.55 -21.57 -2.69
C GLU A 37 -33.95 -20.49 -1.69
N GLU A 38 -32.99 -19.96 -0.93
CA GLU A 38 -33.27 -18.87 0.02
C GLU A 38 -33.57 -17.54 -0.69
N PRO A 39 -34.58 -16.80 -0.18
CA PRO A 39 -34.96 -15.50 -0.74
C PRO A 39 -33.77 -14.50 -0.69
N GLY A 40 -33.45 -13.91 -1.82
CA GLY A 40 -32.36 -12.95 -1.97
C GLY A 40 -31.03 -13.52 -2.49
N ASN A 41 -30.73 -14.81 -2.25
CA ASN A 41 -29.48 -15.43 -2.67
C ASN A 41 -29.36 -15.54 -4.21
N ARG A 42 -30.46 -15.79 -4.88
CA ARG A 42 -30.50 -15.81 -6.35
C ARG A 42 -30.15 -14.45 -6.96
N ALA A 43 -30.69 -13.37 -6.44
CA ALA A 43 -30.39 -12.01 -6.91
C ALA A 43 -28.91 -11.63 -6.61
N ALA A 44 -28.40 -12.05 -5.46
CA ALA A 44 -27.00 -11.87 -5.09
C ALA A 44 -26.06 -12.64 -6.03
N TRP A 45 -26.39 -13.90 -6.35
CA TRP A 45 -25.64 -14.74 -7.31
C TRP A 45 -25.61 -14.12 -8.70
N GLU A 46 -26.77 -13.67 -9.24
CA GLU A 46 -26.83 -13.03 -10.55
C GLU A 46 -26.01 -11.74 -10.63
N SER A 47 -25.95 -10.99 -9.53
CA SER A 47 -25.13 -9.76 -9.43
C SER A 47 -23.64 -10.07 -9.49
N VAL A 48 -23.18 -11.05 -8.68
CA VAL A 48 -21.77 -11.42 -8.56
C VAL A 48 -21.28 -12.15 -9.81
N SER A 49 -22.04 -13.09 -10.36
CA SER A 49 -21.68 -13.85 -11.56
C SER A 49 -21.61 -12.97 -12.81
N ARG A 50 -22.47 -11.96 -12.93
CA ARG A 50 -22.41 -10.96 -14.02
C ARG A 50 -21.13 -10.13 -13.95
N THR A 51 -20.72 -9.73 -12.75
CA THR A 51 -19.46 -8.99 -12.54
C THR A 51 -18.25 -9.85 -12.87
N GLY A 52 -18.27 -11.13 -12.49
CA GLY A 52 -17.23 -12.11 -12.82
C GLY A 52 -17.10 -12.33 -14.34
N ALA A 53 -18.23 -12.44 -15.05
CA ALA A 53 -18.27 -12.61 -16.51
C ALA A 53 -17.73 -11.38 -17.26
N LEU A 54 -17.99 -10.16 -16.76
CA LEU A 54 -17.43 -8.91 -17.32
C LEU A 54 -15.91 -8.84 -17.16
N LEU A 55 -15.37 -9.29 -16.03
CA LEU A 55 -13.93 -9.35 -15.82
C LEU A 55 -13.25 -10.42 -16.69
N ALA A 56 -13.92 -11.53 -16.96
CA ALA A 56 -13.45 -12.58 -17.86
C ALA A 56 -13.45 -12.17 -19.34
N SER A 57 -14.34 -11.25 -19.75
CA SER A 57 -14.47 -10.79 -21.14
C SER A 57 -13.44 -9.72 -21.56
N VAL A 58 -12.74 -9.08 -20.63
CA VAL A 58 -11.73 -8.06 -20.93
C VAL A 58 -10.41 -8.66 -21.45
N GLY A 59 -10.25 -9.99 -21.43
CA GLY A 59 -9.01 -10.71 -21.78
C GLY A 59 -9.02 -11.45 -23.13
N THR A 60 -10.06 -11.37 -23.96
CA THR A 60 -10.12 -12.15 -25.22
C THR A 60 -10.49 -11.29 -26.41
N GLU A 61 -9.50 -10.85 -27.19
CA GLU A 61 -9.72 -10.50 -28.59
C GLU A 61 -9.95 -11.80 -29.40
N PRO A 62 -10.94 -11.83 -30.31
CA PRO A 62 -11.18 -13.00 -31.15
C PRO A 62 -10.13 -13.08 -32.25
N ALA A 63 -9.25 -14.07 -32.19
CA ALA A 63 -8.37 -14.42 -33.30
C ALA A 63 -9.21 -14.95 -34.49
N ALA A 64 -8.97 -14.36 -35.67
CA ALA A 64 -9.58 -14.64 -36.92
C ALA A 64 -9.56 -16.13 -37.30
N SER A 65 -10.69 -16.63 -37.82
CA SER A 65 -10.86 -17.96 -38.37
C SER A 65 -10.01 -18.18 -39.62
N PRO A 66 -9.31 -19.29 -39.79
CA PRO A 66 -8.89 -19.76 -41.11
C PRO A 66 -9.93 -20.68 -41.72
N VAL A 67 -10.18 -20.43 -42.98
CA VAL A 67 -11.03 -21.13 -43.93
C VAL A 67 -10.74 -22.64 -43.96
N GLY A 68 -11.83 -23.43 -44.10
CA GLY A 68 -11.80 -24.90 -44.07
C GLY A 68 -11.20 -25.60 -45.29
N PHE A 69 -10.73 -26.83 -45.03
CA PHE A 69 -10.63 -27.93 -46.01
C PHE A 69 -11.30 -29.20 -45.44
N PRO A 70 -12.05 -29.96 -46.25
CA PRO A 70 -12.67 -31.17 -45.78
C PRO A 70 -11.79 -32.40 -46.05
N GLY A 71 -11.72 -33.31 -45.11
CA GLY A 71 -11.29 -34.65 -45.44
C GLY A 71 -10.56 -35.42 -44.35
N ILE A 72 -11.14 -36.57 -44.03
CA ILE A 72 -10.60 -37.84 -43.58
C ILE A 72 -10.53 -37.99 -42.04
N GLY A 73 -11.35 -38.91 -41.57
CA GLY A 73 -11.51 -39.35 -40.19
C GLY A 73 -10.29 -40.06 -39.62
N GLY A 74 -9.92 -39.62 -38.42
CA GLY A 74 -9.04 -40.31 -37.49
C GLY A 74 -9.56 -40.09 -36.06
N PRO A 75 -9.33 -40.98 -35.11
CA PRO A 75 -9.89 -40.89 -33.77
C PRO A 75 -9.43 -39.61 -33.10
N SER A 76 -10.40 -38.81 -32.65
CA SER A 76 -10.22 -37.53 -31.96
C SER A 76 -9.39 -37.68 -30.68
N PRO A 77 -8.28 -36.95 -30.52
CA PRO A 77 -7.55 -36.93 -29.27
C PRO A 77 -8.17 -35.90 -28.30
N VAL A 78 -9.30 -36.24 -27.72
CA VAL A 78 -9.98 -35.39 -26.72
C VAL A 78 -9.16 -35.28 -25.42
N TRP A 79 -8.12 -36.07 -25.26
CA TRP A 79 -7.29 -36.14 -24.05
C TRP A 79 -6.17 -35.10 -23.96
N ARG A 80 -5.86 -34.37 -25.02
CA ARG A 80 -4.75 -33.39 -25.01
C ARG A 80 -5.15 -31.97 -24.63
N ALA A 81 -6.43 -31.65 -24.57
CA ALA A 81 -6.88 -30.30 -24.21
C ALA A 81 -6.91 -30.02 -22.71
N TRP A 82 -6.96 -31.08 -21.89
CA TRP A 82 -7.09 -30.94 -20.41
C TRP A 82 -5.78 -30.65 -19.67
N THR A 83 -4.63 -30.98 -20.27
CA THR A 83 -3.33 -30.77 -19.62
C THR A 83 -2.74 -29.37 -19.79
N ARG A 84 -3.32 -28.53 -20.64
CA ARG A 84 -2.80 -27.17 -20.91
C ARG A 84 -3.43 -26.06 -20.05
N ARG A 85 -4.63 -26.29 -19.53
CA ARG A 85 -5.36 -25.30 -18.72
C ARG A 85 -4.68 -24.96 -17.39
N PRO A 86 -4.16 -25.91 -16.59
CA PRO A 86 -3.47 -25.56 -15.34
C PRO A 86 -2.15 -24.82 -15.59
N ILE A 87 -1.48 -25.06 -16.73
CA ILE A 87 -0.23 -24.39 -17.08
C ILE A 87 -0.49 -22.92 -17.42
N ILE A 88 -1.58 -22.61 -18.13
CA ILE A 88 -1.94 -21.22 -18.49
C ILE A 88 -2.32 -20.44 -17.23
N LEU A 89 -3.11 -21.03 -16.34
CA LEU A 89 -3.50 -20.39 -15.08
C LEU A 89 -2.27 -20.17 -14.18
N ALA A 90 -1.39 -21.15 -14.06
CA ALA A 90 -0.15 -21.04 -13.33
C ALA A 90 0.79 -19.97 -13.92
N THR A 91 0.86 -19.85 -15.25
CA THR A 91 1.67 -18.84 -15.93
C THR A 91 1.10 -17.43 -15.73
N VAL A 92 -0.22 -17.28 -15.81
CA VAL A 92 -0.90 -15.99 -15.56
C VAL A 92 -0.74 -15.59 -14.09
N LEU A 93 -0.88 -16.52 -13.15
CA LEU A 93 -0.67 -16.26 -11.73
C LEU A 93 0.80 -15.90 -11.42
N ALA A 94 1.75 -16.60 -12.06
CA ALA A 94 3.17 -16.33 -11.93
C ALA A 94 3.55 -14.97 -12.55
N LEU A 95 3.00 -14.61 -13.72
CA LEU A 95 3.18 -13.31 -14.35
C LEU A 95 2.54 -12.19 -13.54
N PHE A 96 1.34 -12.40 -13.01
CA PHE A 96 0.68 -11.44 -12.14
C PHE A 96 1.45 -11.25 -10.82
N GLY A 97 1.90 -12.34 -10.21
CA GLY A 97 2.78 -12.31 -9.03
C GLY A 97 4.10 -11.60 -9.33
N ALA A 98 4.71 -11.86 -10.49
CA ALA A 98 5.93 -11.19 -10.93
C ALA A 98 5.68 -9.68 -11.12
N VAL A 99 4.61 -9.26 -11.76
CA VAL A 99 4.29 -7.82 -11.98
C VAL A 99 4.01 -7.09 -10.66
N VAL A 100 3.36 -7.74 -9.71
CA VAL A 100 3.03 -7.14 -8.40
C VAL A 100 4.25 -7.09 -7.46
N LEU A 101 5.12 -8.11 -7.52
CA LEU A 101 6.28 -8.22 -6.63
C LEU A 101 7.54 -7.53 -7.15
N THR A 102 7.69 -7.37 -8.49
CA THR A 102 8.89 -6.79 -9.10
C THR A 102 9.23 -5.37 -8.63
N PRO A 103 8.29 -4.40 -8.50
CA PRO A 103 8.68 -3.04 -8.13
C PRO A 103 9.19 -2.91 -6.70
N SER A 104 8.69 -3.73 -5.78
CA SER A 104 9.16 -3.74 -4.38
C SER A 104 10.47 -4.51 -4.25
N LEU A 105 10.63 -5.59 -4.99
CA LEU A 105 11.84 -6.39 -4.99
C LEU A 105 13.02 -5.65 -5.64
N VAL A 106 12.79 -5.00 -6.78
CA VAL A 106 13.83 -4.18 -7.45
C VAL A 106 14.30 -3.05 -6.53
N ARG A 107 13.38 -2.34 -5.86
CA ARG A 107 13.75 -1.30 -4.89
C ARG A 107 14.59 -1.83 -3.72
N LYS A 108 14.28 -3.04 -3.22
CA LYS A 108 15.06 -3.67 -2.15
C LYS A 108 16.44 -4.14 -2.64
N LEU A 109 16.56 -4.54 -3.90
CA LEU A 109 17.85 -4.92 -4.51
C LEU A 109 18.75 -3.71 -4.81
N GLU A 110 18.16 -2.53 -5.06
CA GLU A 110 18.90 -1.28 -5.26
C GLU A 110 19.26 -0.57 -3.96
N ALA A 111 18.72 -1.01 -2.82
CA ALA A 111 18.90 -0.39 -1.53
C ALA A 111 20.16 -0.90 -0.83
N ASP A 112 20.97 0.01 -0.26
CA ASP A 112 22.05 -0.35 0.66
C ASP A 112 21.52 -0.77 2.03
N HIS A 113 20.40 -0.15 2.44
CA HIS A 113 19.69 -0.50 3.67
C HIS A 113 18.20 -0.52 3.44
N ALA A 114 17.54 -1.57 3.93
CA ALA A 114 16.09 -1.74 3.87
C ALA A 114 15.56 -2.36 5.17
N THR A 115 14.27 -2.13 5.41
CA THR A 115 13.46 -2.71 6.49
C THR A 115 12.28 -3.47 5.91
N GLY A 116 11.74 -4.41 6.67
CA GLY A 116 10.48 -5.09 6.39
C GLY A 116 9.31 -4.45 7.14
N THR A 117 8.14 -5.09 7.01
CA THR A 117 6.91 -4.71 7.70
C THR A 117 7.11 -4.73 9.21
N ALA A 118 6.62 -3.72 9.91
CA ALA A 118 6.77 -3.50 11.35
C ALA A 118 8.23 -3.50 11.87
N GLN A 119 9.21 -3.34 10.97
CA GLN A 119 10.62 -3.33 11.33
C GLN A 119 11.18 -1.91 11.33
N VAL A 120 11.77 -1.50 12.44
CA VAL A 120 12.55 -0.26 12.57
C VAL A 120 14.03 -0.61 12.66
N ARG A 121 14.89 0.17 12.00
CA ARG A 121 16.34 -0.07 11.99
C ARG A 121 17.11 1.23 12.09
N SER A 122 18.08 1.29 13.01
CA SER A 122 19.03 2.38 13.09
C SER A 122 20.31 2.00 12.36
N VAL A 123 20.82 2.91 11.51
CA VAL A 123 22.03 2.75 10.70
C VAL A 123 22.94 3.94 10.97
N GLN A 124 24.21 3.69 11.25
CA GLN A 124 25.24 4.72 11.27
C GLN A 124 25.92 4.76 9.89
N LEU A 125 25.95 5.94 9.29
CA LEU A 125 26.56 6.19 7.99
C LEU A 125 28.08 6.43 8.11
N GLY A 126 28.80 6.33 6.99
CA GLY A 126 30.25 6.50 6.94
C GLY A 126 30.75 7.91 7.29
N ASP A 127 29.88 8.93 7.28
CA ASP A 127 30.16 10.31 7.70
C ASP A 127 29.86 10.57 9.19
N GLY A 128 29.46 9.52 9.92
CA GLY A 128 29.06 9.61 11.33
C GLY A 128 27.58 9.98 11.55
N SER A 129 26.84 10.36 10.50
CA SER A 129 25.40 10.61 10.58
C SER A 129 24.64 9.34 10.97
N LYS A 130 23.48 9.50 11.61
CA LYS A 130 22.59 8.39 11.97
C LYS A 130 21.29 8.49 11.17
N VAL A 131 20.84 7.36 10.67
CA VAL A 131 19.56 7.22 9.99
C VAL A 131 18.73 6.19 10.71
N GLN A 132 17.52 6.54 11.07
CA GLN A 132 16.53 5.60 11.59
C GLN A 132 15.48 5.35 10.50
N LEU A 133 15.41 4.12 10.00
CA LEU A 133 14.45 3.69 9.00
C LEU A 133 13.20 3.17 9.69
N GLY A 134 12.04 3.66 9.27
CA GLY A 134 10.75 3.12 9.64
C GLY A 134 10.42 1.82 8.90
N PRO A 135 9.24 1.23 9.11
CA PRO A 135 8.82 0.02 8.41
C PRO A 135 8.72 0.20 6.89
N ASP A 136 8.98 -0.89 6.15
CA ASP A 136 8.96 -0.96 4.69
C ASP A 136 9.74 0.16 3.98
N SER A 137 10.82 0.61 4.62
CA SER A 137 11.67 1.70 4.14
C SER A 137 12.92 1.17 3.47
N ALA A 138 13.40 1.92 2.47
CA ALA A 138 14.62 1.58 1.76
C ALA A 138 15.38 2.84 1.36
N ILE A 139 16.71 2.84 1.59
CA ILE A 139 17.61 3.92 1.19
C ILE A 139 18.79 3.41 0.37
N ARG A 140 19.25 4.26 -0.53
CA ARG A 140 20.49 4.09 -1.28
C ARG A 140 21.44 5.24 -0.98
N LEU A 141 22.72 4.91 -0.76
CA LEU A 141 23.76 5.85 -0.41
C LEU A 141 24.62 6.17 -1.65
N SER A 142 24.98 7.43 -1.83
CA SER A 142 25.88 7.88 -2.91
C SER A 142 26.73 9.03 -2.39
N PHE A 143 27.75 8.69 -1.61
CA PHE A 143 28.67 9.68 -1.04
C PHE A 143 29.85 9.91 -1.98
N SER A 144 30.20 11.17 -2.16
CA SER A 144 31.33 11.62 -2.98
C SER A 144 32.20 12.63 -2.23
N ALA A 145 33.24 13.12 -2.88
CA ALA A 145 34.10 14.17 -2.31
C ALA A 145 33.36 15.51 -2.12
N GLY A 146 32.32 15.79 -2.94
CA GLY A 146 31.60 17.05 -2.92
C GLY A 146 30.24 17.02 -2.24
N GLU A 147 29.65 15.83 -2.05
CA GLU A 147 28.31 15.71 -1.44
C GLU A 147 28.08 14.37 -0.76
N ARG A 148 27.16 14.37 0.20
CA ARG A 148 26.66 13.19 0.89
C ARG A 148 25.20 12.97 0.46
N ARG A 149 24.98 12.13 -0.56
CA ARG A 149 23.63 11.92 -1.11
C ARG A 149 23.03 10.62 -0.58
N VAL A 150 21.79 10.70 -0.10
CA VAL A 150 20.92 9.58 0.24
C VAL A 150 19.68 9.65 -0.62
N THR A 151 19.31 8.56 -1.24
CA THR A 151 18.02 8.45 -1.95
C THR A 151 17.07 7.60 -1.12
N LEU A 152 15.96 8.17 -0.68
CA LEU A 152 14.86 7.44 -0.07
C LEU A 152 14.04 6.80 -1.19
N LEU A 153 14.12 5.46 -1.32
CA LEU A 153 13.46 4.68 -2.36
C LEU A 153 12.00 4.37 -1.98
N SER A 154 11.74 4.16 -0.69
CA SER A 154 10.39 3.92 -0.13
C SER A 154 10.35 4.19 1.36
N GLY A 155 9.13 4.37 1.91
CA GLY A 155 8.86 4.45 3.33
C GLY A 155 9.27 5.77 3.97
N GLU A 156 9.83 5.68 5.17
CA GLU A 156 10.22 6.83 5.99
C GLU A 156 11.60 6.69 6.58
N ALA A 157 12.28 7.82 6.74
CA ALA A 157 13.59 7.88 7.38
C ALA A 157 13.73 9.15 8.21
N GLN A 158 14.27 9.00 9.41
CA GLN A 158 14.71 10.10 10.26
C GLN A 158 16.23 10.19 10.21
N PHE A 159 16.73 11.40 9.98
CA PHE A 159 18.15 11.69 9.85
C PHE A 159 18.62 12.55 11.03
N ASP A 160 19.74 12.17 11.63
CA ASP A 160 20.52 13.02 12.53
C ASP A 160 21.90 13.22 11.90
N VAL A 161 22.04 14.33 11.18
CA VAL A 161 23.16 14.58 10.26
C VAL A 161 24.30 15.25 11.00
N THR A 162 25.49 14.66 10.88
CA THR A 162 26.75 15.26 11.40
C THR A 162 27.04 16.55 10.63
N PRO A 163 27.31 17.68 11.32
CA PRO A 163 27.65 18.94 10.68
C PRO A 163 28.90 18.85 9.80
N ASP A 164 28.76 19.23 8.52
CA ASP A 164 29.86 19.37 7.57
C ASP A 164 29.43 20.35 6.47
N SER A 165 29.89 21.59 6.56
CA SER A 165 29.58 22.65 5.59
C SER A 165 30.32 22.49 4.25
N SER A 166 31.40 21.71 4.22
CA SER A 166 32.16 21.48 2.98
C SER A 166 31.49 20.47 2.06
N ARG A 167 30.64 19.59 2.61
CA ARG A 167 29.93 18.54 1.88
C ARG A 167 28.45 18.51 2.31
N PRO A 168 27.57 19.21 1.59
CA PRO A 168 26.14 19.20 1.87
C PRO A 168 25.59 17.77 1.92
N PHE A 169 24.67 17.52 2.84
CA PHE A 169 23.93 16.26 2.93
C PHE A 169 22.60 16.44 2.20
N ARG A 170 22.34 15.59 1.19
CA ARG A 170 21.13 15.66 0.37
C ARG A 170 20.33 14.39 0.48
N VAL A 171 19.03 14.55 0.79
CA VAL A 171 18.07 13.45 0.72
C VAL A 171 17.16 13.66 -0.48
N VAL A 172 17.24 12.76 -1.44
CA VAL A 172 16.37 12.74 -2.62
C VAL A 172 15.21 11.80 -2.35
N ALA A 173 13.99 12.32 -2.37
CA ALA A 173 12.75 11.57 -2.32
C ALA A 173 11.93 11.90 -3.56
N ARG A 174 10.96 11.08 -3.92
CA ARG A 174 10.22 11.13 -5.21
C ARG A 174 9.86 12.55 -5.69
N HIS A 175 9.38 13.42 -4.81
CA HIS A 175 8.84 14.74 -5.16
C HIS A 175 9.66 15.91 -4.61
N ALA A 176 10.67 15.62 -3.80
CA ALA A 176 11.45 16.66 -3.13
C ALA A 176 12.91 16.25 -2.97
N THR A 177 13.80 17.25 -3.03
CA THR A 177 15.20 17.12 -2.61
C THR A 177 15.40 17.99 -1.38
N THR A 178 15.93 17.42 -0.33
CA THR A 178 16.19 18.08 0.94
C THR A 178 17.67 18.25 1.12
N THR A 179 18.16 19.49 1.34
CA THR A 179 19.57 19.82 1.52
C THR A 179 19.81 20.36 2.92
N VAL A 180 20.80 19.80 3.63
CA VAL A 180 21.17 20.20 4.99
C VAL A 180 22.68 20.21 5.19
N LEU A 181 23.14 20.93 6.21
CA LEU A 181 24.56 20.97 6.62
C LEU A 181 24.82 20.25 7.94
N GLY A 182 23.79 20.09 8.79
CA GLY A 182 23.90 19.46 10.11
C GLY A 182 22.61 19.62 10.90
N THR A 183 21.65 18.74 10.68
CA THR A 183 20.23 18.93 11.04
C THR A 183 19.64 17.60 11.48
N ARG A 184 18.62 17.66 12.36
CA ARG A 184 17.77 16.51 12.65
C ARG A 184 16.40 16.73 12.00
N PHE A 185 16.05 15.86 11.05
CA PHE A 185 14.82 15.97 10.25
C PHE A 185 14.33 14.59 9.82
N GLY A 186 13.10 14.53 9.36
CA GLY A 186 12.50 13.33 8.82
C GLY A 186 11.95 13.54 7.42
N VAL A 187 11.92 12.47 6.65
CA VAL A 187 11.33 12.40 5.31
C VAL A 187 10.41 11.20 5.28
N VAL A 188 9.15 11.43 4.88
CA VAL A 188 8.12 10.39 4.76
C VAL A 188 7.59 10.40 3.33
N MET A 189 7.71 9.28 2.64
CA MET A 189 7.10 9.09 1.31
C MET A 189 5.74 8.43 1.49
N LEU A 190 4.68 9.16 1.14
CA LEU A 190 3.30 8.69 1.11
C LEU A 190 2.87 8.47 -0.34
N GLU A 191 1.77 7.73 -0.56
CA GLU A 191 1.21 7.52 -1.92
C GLU A 191 0.88 8.85 -2.61
N GLY A 192 0.35 9.82 -1.84
CA GLY A 192 -0.06 11.13 -2.31
C GLY A 192 1.08 12.16 -2.41
N GLY A 193 2.27 11.94 -1.85
CA GLY A 193 3.33 12.95 -1.83
C GLY A 193 4.50 12.62 -0.92
N THR A 194 5.36 13.62 -0.69
CA THR A 194 6.52 13.52 0.22
C THR A 194 6.38 14.59 1.29
N SER A 195 6.50 14.21 2.55
CA SER A 195 6.49 15.11 3.70
C SER A 195 7.88 15.21 4.32
N ILE A 196 8.33 16.42 4.54
CA ILE A 196 9.60 16.75 5.22
C ILE A 196 9.29 17.60 6.43
N SER A 197 10.00 17.39 7.49
CA SER A 197 9.82 18.20 8.68
C SER A 197 11.07 18.21 9.56
N VAL A 198 11.26 19.29 10.30
CA VAL A 198 12.53 19.64 10.95
C VAL A 198 12.41 19.59 12.47
N ALA A 199 13.20 18.74 13.10
CA ALA A 199 13.29 18.66 14.55
C ALA A 199 14.32 19.64 15.15
N ARG A 200 15.43 19.86 14.43
CA ARG A 200 16.52 20.73 14.87
C ARG A 200 17.31 21.21 13.67
N GLY A 201 17.65 22.50 13.66
CA GLY A 201 18.47 23.14 12.64
C GLY A 201 17.66 23.75 11.51
N HIS A 202 18.25 23.79 10.32
CA HIS A 202 17.71 24.43 9.13
C HIS A 202 17.80 23.48 7.94
N VAL A 203 16.77 23.48 7.11
CA VAL A 203 16.62 22.58 5.95
C VAL A 203 16.13 23.39 4.75
N GLU A 204 16.78 23.19 3.61
CA GLU A 204 16.31 23.66 2.31
C GLU A 204 15.62 22.50 1.60
N VAL A 205 14.41 22.73 1.10
CA VAL A 205 13.62 21.75 0.37
C VAL A 205 13.27 22.26 -1.02
N ASP A 206 13.79 21.57 -2.04
CA ASP A 206 13.46 21.81 -3.43
C ASP A 206 12.31 20.91 -3.87
N ALA A 207 11.15 21.50 -4.22
CA ALA A 207 10.04 20.78 -4.82
C ALA A 207 10.33 20.52 -6.31
N THR A 208 10.56 19.24 -6.65
CA THR A 208 11.11 18.83 -7.94
C THR A 208 10.22 19.26 -9.14
N MET A 209 8.90 19.29 -8.97
CA MET A 209 7.98 19.55 -10.09
C MET A 209 7.78 21.03 -10.42
N ARG A 210 7.94 21.93 -9.45
CA ARG A 210 7.69 23.38 -9.64
C ARG A 210 8.95 24.24 -9.60
N GLY A 211 10.09 23.64 -9.28
CA GLY A 211 11.35 24.38 -9.12
C GLY A 211 11.32 25.42 -7.98
N SER A 212 10.41 25.23 -7.01
CA SER A 212 10.29 26.11 -5.84
C SER A 212 11.11 25.55 -4.70
N SER A 213 11.86 26.44 -4.02
CA SER A 213 12.63 26.10 -2.82
C SER A 213 11.95 26.69 -1.58
N TYR A 214 12.01 25.93 -0.47
CA TYR A 214 11.42 26.26 0.83
C TYR A 214 12.48 26.13 1.91
N GLU A 215 12.58 27.12 2.76
CA GLU A 215 13.42 27.07 3.96
C GLU A 215 12.57 26.66 5.16
N LEU A 216 13.01 25.65 5.89
CA LEU A 216 12.34 25.13 7.06
C LEU A 216 13.27 25.21 8.28
N PHE A 217 12.71 25.62 9.40
CA PHE A 217 13.38 25.68 10.69
C PHE A 217 12.80 24.64 11.66
N ALA A 218 13.40 24.52 12.84
CA ALA A 218 12.92 23.59 13.85
C ALA A 218 11.44 23.84 14.19
N GLY A 219 10.61 22.80 14.05
CA GLY A 219 9.15 22.84 14.21
C GLY A 219 8.38 22.96 12.91
N ASP A 220 9.04 23.32 11.80
CA ASP A 220 8.38 23.46 10.51
C ASP A 220 8.27 22.11 9.77
N TRP A 221 7.28 22.05 8.92
CA TRP A 221 7.09 20.95 7.98
C TRP A 221 6.61 21.46 6.60
N VAL A 222 6.93 20.70 5.57
CA VAL A 222 6.40 20.88 4.20
C VAL A 222 5.97 19.54 3.64
N ARG A 223 4.86 19.53 2.91
CA ARG A 223 4.41 18.40 2.11
C ARG A 223 4.34 18.82 0.66
N VAL A 224 5.00 18.07 -0.20
CA VAL A 224 4.95 18.19 -1.66
C VAL A 224 4.09 17.06 -2.19
N ASP A 225 2.90 17.36 -2.66
CA ASP A 225 1.96 16.38 -3.19
C ASP A 225 2.33 15.98 -4.63
N ARG A 226 1.76 14.87 -5.11
CA ARG A 226 2.05 14.29 -6.44
C ARG A 226 1.74 15.25 -7.59
N ASP A 227 0.76 16.13 -7.45
CA ASP A 227 0.38 17.17 -8.43
C ASP A 227 1.29 18.39 -8.38
N GLY A 228 2.29 18.39 -7.50
CA GLY A 228 3.20 19.50 -7.25
C GLY A 228 2.61 20.58 -6.34
N SER A 229 1.41 20.40 -5.78
CA SER A 229 0.91 21.32 -4.76
C SER A 229 1.73 21.18 -3.48
N VAL A 230 1.87 22.30 -2.76
CA VAL A 230 2.71 22.37 -1.57
C VAL A 230 1.89 22.91 -0.42
N ARG A 231 1.95 22.20 0.72
CA ARG A 231 1.39 22.62 1.99
C ARG A 231 2.50 22.70 3.02
N GLN A 232 2.48 23.72 3.86
CA GLN A 232 3.49 23.90 4.91
C GLN A 232 2.83 24.36 6.20
N GLY A 233 3.50 24.16 7.31
CA GLY A 233 3.07 24.58 8.65
C GLY A 233 4.19 24.52 9.68
N ALA A 234 3.90 25.00 10.88
CA ALA A 234 4.82 25.07 12.03
C ALA A 234 4.26 24.28 13.22
N ASP A 235 3.77 23.07 12.95
CA ASP A 235 3.30 22.15 13.99
C ASP A 235 4.43 21.22 14.44
N LEU A 236 4.27 20.64 15.65
CA LEU A 236 5.20 19.58 16.09
C LEU A 236 5.17 18.44 15.05
N PRO A 237 6.32 18.07 14.49
CA PRO A 237 6.39 17.08 13.44
C PRO A 237 5.94 15.70 13.91
N ASP A 238 4.94 15.15 13.25
CA ASP A 238 4.34 13.84 13.55
C ASP A 238 5.31 12.66 13.42
N TYR A 239 6.41 12.84 12.68
CA TYR A 239 7.31 11.76 12.25
C TYR A 239 8.53 11.59 13.15
N LEU A 240 8.72 12.38 14.17
CA LEU A 240 9.77 12.16 15.18
C LEU A 240 9.65 10.80 15.91
N LEU A 241 8.84 9.92 15.36
CA LEU A 241 8.25 8.78 16.05
C LEU A 241 8.63 7.43 15.46
N ALA A 242 9.42 7.38 14.39
CA ALA A 242 10.12 6.18 14.05
C ALA A 242 11.21 5.91 15.10
N GLY A 243 10.84 5.42 16.27
CA GLY A 243 11.72 5.11 17.38
C GLY A 243 11.24 3.89 18.16
N PRO A 244 12.05 3.35 19.07
CA PRO A 244 11.62 2.28 19.95
C PRO A 244 10.41 2.77 20.76
N GLY A 245 9.24 2.15 20.53
CA GLY A 245 7.98 2.59 21.08
C GLY A 245 7.03 3.24 20.07
N SER A 246 7.38 3.23 18.79
CA SER A 246 6.54 3.42 17.57
C SER A 246 5.20 4.11 17.77
N ARG A 247 5.20 5.26 18.47
CA ARG A 247 4.00 6.05 18.70
C ARG A 247 3.81 7.02 17.55
N LEU A 248 2.66 6.96 16.92
CA LEU A 248 2.24 7.88 15.89
C LEU A 248 1.49 9.05 16.54
N ALA A 249 2.13 10.21 16.69
CA ALA A 249 1.45 11.42 17.09
C ALA A 249 0.97 12.19 15.87
N VAL A 250 -0.29 12.56 15.87
CA VAL A 250 -0.94 13.30 14.79
C VAL A 250 -1.74 14.46 15.34
N ARG A 251 -1.77 15.56 14.61
CA ARG A 251 -2.55 16.75 14.96
C ARG A 251 -3.31 17.23 13.73
N ASN A 252 -4.64 17.19 13.81
CA ASN A 252 -5.53 17.66 12.76
C ASN A 252 -5.21 17.08 11.37
N ARG A 253 -4.97 15.75 11.29
CA ARG A 253 -4.68 15.04 10.04
C ARG A 253 -5.89 14.19 9.62
N PRO A 254 -6.17 14.10 8.31
CA PRO A 254 -7.21 13.19 7.83
C PRO A 254 -6.93 11.74 8.23
N VAL A 255 -7.98 11.00 8.63
CA VAL A 255 -7.89 9.57 8.95
C VAL A 255 -7.19 8.78 7.84
N ALA A 256 -7.46 9.10 6.57
CA ALA A 256 -6.82 8.43 5.43
C ALA A 256 -5.29 8.56 5.45
N GLU A 257 -4.76 9.74 5.81
CA GLU A 257 -3.31 9.96 5.92
C GLU A 257 -2.71 9.17 7.09
N VAL A 258 -3.43 9.10 8.22
CA VAL A 258 -2.99 8.33 9.39
C VAL A 258 -3.00 6.83 9.11
N VAL A 259 -4.04 6.34 8.43
CA VAL A 259 -4.13 4.95 7.98
C VAL A 259 -3.00 4.60 7.01
N GLU A 260 -2.64 5.50 6.09
CA GLU A 260 -1.51 5.30 5.17
C GLU A 260 -0.20 5.11 5.93
N ARG A 261 0.01 5.83 7.04
CA ARG A 261 1.18 5.69 7.92
C ARG A 261 1.16 4.43 8.79
N LEU A 262 -0.02 3.87 9.07
CA LEU A 262 -0.16 2.61 9.79
C LEU A 262 0.03 1.38 8.90
N ARG A 263 -0.20 1.49 7.59
CA ARG A 263 -0.08 0.35 6.64
C ARG A 263 1.25 -0.39 6.71
N PRO A 264 2.43 0.28 6.79
CA PRO A 264 3.72 -0.41 6.89
C PRO A 264 3.92 -1.20 8.19
N TRP A 265 3.08 -0.96 9.19
CA TRP A 265 3.09 -1.69 10.47
C TRP A 265 2.25 -2.95 10.47
N PHE A 266 1.40 -3.12 9.46
CA PHE A 266 0.48 -4.25 9.32
C PHE A 266 0.89 -5.14 8.16
N SER A 267 1.06 -6.45 8.42
CA SER A 267 1.45 -7.43 7.39
C SER A 267 0.32 -7.77 6.39
N GLY A 268 -0.83 -7.11 6.50
CA GLY A 268 -2.00 -7.28 5.65
C GLY A 268 -2.40 -6.01 4.91
N ARG A 269 -3.69 -5.90 4.60
CA ARG A 269 -4.29 -4.71 3.97
C ARG A 269 -5.22 -3.99 4.94
N ILE A 270 -5.15 -2.67 4.94
CA ILE A 270 -6.11 -1.79 5.60
C ILE A 270 -6.90 -1.08 4.50
N VAL A 271 -8.22 -1.24 4.49
CA VAL A 271 -9.14 -0.66 3.51
C VAL A 271 -10.10 0.28 4.21
N ILE A 272 -10.24 1.49 3.71
CA ILE A 272 -11.30 2.42 4.13
C ILE A 272 -12.46 2.23 3.15
N ALA A 273 -13.57 1.65 3.62
CA ALA A 273 -14.71 1.32 2.78
C ALA A 273 -15.59 2.54 2.46
N ASN A 274 -15.56 3.57 3.31
CA ASN A 274 -16.32 4.81 3.10
C ASN A 274 -15.38 6.02 3.17
N GLY A 275 -15.33 6.80 2.07
CA GLY A 275 -14.46 7.97 1.97
C GLY A 275 -14.75 9.07 2.99
N SER A 276 -16.00 9.20 3.48
CA SER A 276 -16.38 10.25 4.43
C SER A 276 -15.63 10.17 5.76
N ILE A 277 -15.31 8.96 6.25
CA ILE A 277 -14.50 8.79 7.46
C ILE A 277 -13.01 9.08 7.20
N GLY A 278 -12.56 8.83 5.97
CA GLY A 278 -11.18 9.11 5.55
C GLY A 278 -10.79 10.58 5.64
N ASP A 279 -11.75 11.48 5.41
CA ASP A 279 -11.54 12.92 5.42
C ASP A 279 -11.65 13.54 6.82
N GLN A 280 -12.12 12.80 7.82
CA GLN A 280 -12.28 13.30 9.17
C GLN A 280 -10.94 13.60 9.81
N PRO A 281 -10.78 14.78 10.45
CA PRO A 281 -9.54 15.14 11.13
C PRO A 281 -9.40 14.38 12.43
N VAL A 282 -8.21 13.88 12.70
CA VAL A 282 -7.87 13.20 13.95
C VAL A 282 -6.67 13.85 14.61
N THR A 283 -6.71 13.88 15.95
CA THR A 283 -5.61 14.34 16.81
C THR A 283 -5.41 13.31 17.91
N GLY A 284 -4.18 12.89 18.14
CA GLY A 284 -3.87 11.92 19.19
C GLY A 284 -2.47 11.34 19.06
N VAL A 285 -2.17 10.43 19.97
CA VAL A 285 -0.95 9.61 19.95
C VAL A 285 -1.37 8.15 19.97
N PHE A 286 -1.00 7.41 18.94
CA PHE A 286 -1.43 6.04 18.72
C PHE A 286 -0.21 5.12 18.69
N ASP A 287 -0.37 3.89 19.17
CA ASP A 287 0.68 2.87 19.08
C ASP A 287 0.60 2.17 17.72
N ALA A 288 1.59 2.43 16.87
CA ALA A 288 1.65 1.83 15.54
C ALA A 288 2.04 0.35 15.57
N THR A 289 2.50 -0.19 16.70
CA THR A 289 2.84 -1.63 16.81
C THR A 289 1.60 -2.51 16.88
N ASP A 290 0.45 -1.95 17.30
CA ASP A 290 -0.86 -2.58 17.15
C ASP A 290 -1.76 -1.74 16.23
N PRO A 291 -1.68 -1.95 14.90
CA PRO A 291 -2.47 -1.19 13.94
C PRO A 291 -3.97 -1.36 14.08
N ALA A 292 -4.45 -2.49 14.61
CA ALA A 292 -5.88 -2.73 14.78
C ALA A 292 -6.43 -1.89 15.93
N GLU A 293 -5.77 -1.90 17.09
CA GLU A 293 -6.13 -1.07 18.24
C GLU A 293 -5.98 0.42 17.91
N ALA A 294 -4.89 0.79 17.22
CA ALA A 294 -4.69 2.16 16.77
C ALA A 294 -5.84 2.64 15.87
N LEU A 295 -6.28 1.82 14.90
CA LEU A 295 -7.39 2.14 14.02
C LEU A 295 -8.71 2.31 14.80
N GLU A 296 -9.00 1.44 15.76
CA GLU A 296 -10.19 1.56 16.60
C GLU A 296 -10.19 2.87 17.41
N ALA A 297 -9.04 3.22 17.99
CA ALA A 297 -8.87 4.48 18.70
C ALA A 297 -8.99 5.72 17.81
N ILE A 298 -8.58 5.61 16.52
CA ILE A 298 -8.67 6.69 15.53
C ILE A 298 -10.12 6.90 15.08
N VAL A 299 -10.86 5.83 14.75
CA VAL A 299 -12.17 5.97 14.08
C VAL A 299 -13.34 5.89 15.06
N GLY A 300 -13.17 5.28 16.23
CA GLY A 300 -14.24 5.14 17.25
C GLY A 300 -14.87 6.46 17.67
N PRO A 301 -14.10 7.52 18.02
CA PRO A 301 -14.67 8.82 18.38
C PRO A 301 -15.49 9.49 17.26
N GLN A 302 -15.32 9.07 16.03
CA GLN A 302 -15.99 9.57 14.84
C GLN A 302 -17.17 8.69 14.40
N GLY A 303 -17.58 7.74 15.26
CA GLY A 303 -18.63 6.78 14.97
C GLY A 303 -18.21 5.65 14.04
N GLY A 304 -16.92 5.55 13.66
CA GLY A 304 -16.41 4.48 12.81
C GLY A 304 -16.20 3.17 13.58
N ARG A 305 -16.05 2.09 12.83
CA ARG A 305 -15.73 0.75 13.33
C ARG A 305 -14.66 0.10 12.49
N VAL A 306 -13.84 -0.76 13.13
CA VAL A 306 -12.85 -1.59 12.45
C VAL A 306 -13.35 -3.03 12.42
N LEU A 307 -13.47 -3.58 11.21
CA LEU A 307 -13.83 -4.98 11.02
C LEU A 307 -12.57 -5.76 10.63
N ARG A 308 -12.18 -6.73 11.46
CA ARG A 308 -11.15 -7.70 11.12
C ARG A 308 -11.78 -8.87 10.37
N VAL A 309 -11.69 -8.86 9.04
CA VAL A 309 -12.27 -9.90 8.17
C VAL A 309 -11.39 -11.15 8.17
N THR A 310 -10.07 -10.96 8.15
CA THR A 310 -9.07 -12.02 8.25
C THR A 310 -7.86 -11.51 9.05
N PRO A 311 -6.90 -12.36 9.44
CA PRO A 311 -5.66 -11.91 10.04
C PRO A 311 -4.89 -10.87 9.19
N TRP A 312 -5.16 -10.83 7.89
CA TRP A 312 -4.47 -9.95 6.92
C TRP A 312 -5.39 -8.86 6.31
N LEU A 313 -6.63 -8.70 6.77
CA LEU A 313 -7.54 -7.70 6.22
C LEU A 313 -8.31 -6.98 7.33
N LEU A 314 -8.03 -5.67 7.45
CA LEU A 314 -8.78 -4.73 8.28
C LEU A 314 -9.60 -3.82 7.39
N ILE A 315 -10.88 -3.64 7.70
CA ILE A 315 -11.78 -2.73 7.00
C ILE A 315 -12.27 -1.67 7.98
N VAL A 316 -12.07 -0.42 7.61
CA VAL A 316 -12.59 0.75 8.33
C VAL A 316 -13.94 1.11 7.72
N LEU A 317 -14.97 1.11 8.55
CA LEU A 317 -16.35 1.44 8.18
C LEU A 317 -16.76 2.73 8.88
N ALA A 318 -17.56 3.57 8.20
CA ALA A 318 -18.33 4.62 8.87
C ALA A 318 -19.47 3.96 9.67
N GLY A 319 -19.81 4.49 10.82
CA GLY A 319 -20.93 4.05 11.63
C GLY A 319 -22.27 4.54 11.10
#